data_cb7e16a19405c700af3d0fcf3c2ae102
#
_entry.id   cb7e16a19405c700af3d0fcf3c2ae102
#
_cell.length_a   1.000
_cell.length_b   1.000
_cell.length_c   1.000
_cell.angle_alpha   90.00
_cell.angle_beta   90.00
_cell.angle_gamma   90.00
#
_symmetry.space_group_name_H-M   'P 1'
#
loop_
_entity.id
_entity.type
_entity.pdbx_description
1 polymer ?
#
loop_
_entity_poly.entity_id
_entity_poly.type
_entity_poly.pdbx_seq_one_letter_code
_entity_poly.pdbx_strand_id
1 'polypeptide(L)'
;MDETLGAGTQRRGRRIMMTDAEVDAFLREQRTCRVATVSPDGRPHVGALWFAWDGTSLWLYSITRSRRWADLRKDPRISVVVDSGESYDELRGVELSGSAVFVGEAPRTGEPCPELAEPERIFPLKNFGIEEMPHDGRHAWIRLTPDSVVSWDFRKI
;
A
#
# COMPACT_ATOMS: atom_id res chain seq x y z
N MET A 1 -19.88 -6.76 11.87
CA MET A 1 -20.04 -6.94 10.41
C MET A 1 -18.67 -6.84 9.80
N ASP A 2 -18.09 -7.96 9.44
CA ASP A 2 -16.80 -7.96 8.76
C ASP A 2 -17.00 -7.40 7.36
N GLU A 3 -16.58 -6.15 7.16
CA GLU A 3 -16.38 -5.67 5.82
C GLU A 3 -15.22 -6.48 5.24
N THR A 4 -15.57 -7.45 4.43
CA THR A 4 -14.58 -8.21 3.68
C THR A 4 -13.81 -7.24 2.78
N LEU A 5 -12.49 -7.19 2.92
CA LEU A 5 -11.57 -6.34 2.15
C LEU A 5 -11.60 -6.68 0.64
N GLY A 6 -12.78 -6.70 0.04
CA GLY A 6 -12.95 -7.04 -1.36
C GLY A 6 -12.72 -8.51 -1.71
N ALA A 7 -12.34 -9.34 -0.76
CA ALA A 7 -12.03 -10.76 -1.00
C ALA A 7 -13.23 -11.52 -1.58
N GLY A 8 -14.45 -11.12 -1.23
CA GLY A 8 -15.68 -11.73 -1.76
C GLY A 8 -15.89 -11.54 -3.25
N THR A 9 -15.17 -10.63 -3.92
CA THR A 9 -15.28 -10.38 -5.36
C THR A 9 -14.24 -11.14 -6.18
N GLN A 10 -13.24 -11.75 -5.54
CA GLN A 10 -12.20 -12.49 -6.23
C GLN A 10 -12.79 -13.77 -6.86
N ARG A 11 -12.69 -13.87 -8.18
CA ARG A 11 -13.26 -14.99 -8.94
C ARG A 11 -12.27 -16.11 -9.26
N ARG A 12 -10.98 -15.77 -9.37
CA ARG A 12 -9.92 -16.72 -9.70
C ARG A 12 -9.06 -17.01 -8.48
N GLY A 13 -8.46 -18.19 -8.46
CA GLY A 13 -7.54 -18.57 -7.41
C GLY A 13 -8.17 -18.72 -6.03
N ARG A 14 -9.45 -19.09 -5.93
CA ARG A 14 -10.16 -19.18 -4.64
C ARG A 14 -9.54 -20.17 -3.67
N ARG A 15 -8.92 -21.24 -4.18
CA ARG A 15 -8.26 -22.25 -3.34
C ARG A 15 -7.05 -21.69 -2.60
N ILE A 16 -6.39 -20.70 -3.19
CA ILE A 16 -5.19 -20.08 -2.64
C ILE A 16 -5.46 -18.68 -2.08
N MET A 17 -6.71 -18.24 -2.11
CA MET A 17 -7.10 -16.93 -1.59
C MET A 17 -6.85 -16.85 -0.08
N MET A 18 -6.28 -15.75 0.35
CA MET A 18 -6.11 -15.44 1.77
C MET A 18 -7.44 -15.05 2.39
N THR A 19 -7.63 -15.37 3.66
CA THR A 19 -8.71 -14.79 4.48
C THR A 19 -8.39 -13.31 4.76
N ASP A 20 -9.39 -12.56 5.19
CA ASP A 20 -9.18 -11.14 5.55
C ASP A 20 -8.13 -11.00 6.66
N ALA A 21 -8.15 -11.90 7.66
CA ALA A 21 -7.15 -11.90 8.73
C ALA A 21 -5.75 -12.20 8.19
N GLU A 22 -5.62 -13.10 7.22
CA GLU A 22 -4.34 -13.40 6.58
C GLU A 22 -3.82 -12.24 5.74
N VAL A 23 -4.70 -11.54 5.02
CA VAL A 23 -4.34 -10.33 4.27
C VAL A 23 -3.81 -9.26 5.23
N ASP A 24 -4.53 -9.01 6.32
CA ASP A 24 -4.14 -8.01 7.32
C ASP A 24 -2.77 -8.33 7.93
N ALA A 25 -2.56 -9.57 8.36
CA ALA A 25 -1.29 -10.01 8.93
C ALA A 25 -0.14 -9.89 7.92
N PHE A 26 -0.37 -10.32 6.69
CA PHE A 26 0.63 -10.27 5.62
C PHE A 26 1.06 -8.83 5.32
N LEU A 27 0.10 -7.91 5.17
CA LEU A 27 0.38 -6.51 4.88
C LEU A 27 1.07 -5.79 6.04
N ARG A 28 0.79 -6.17 7.28
CA ARG A 28 1.49 -5.62 8.45
C ARG A 28 2.93 -6.11 8.55
N GLU A 29 3.19 -7.32 8.08
CA GLU A 29 4.49 -7.98 8.18
C GLU A 29 5.47 -7.52 7.09
N GLN A 30 4.99 -7.33 5.86
CA GLN A 30 5.83 -7.00 4.71
C GLN A 30 6.21 -5.52 4.70
N ARG A 31 7.38 -5.19 4.16
CA ARG A 31 7.90 -3.82 4.12
C ARG A 31 7.83 -3.18 2.76
N THR A 32 8.12 -3.94 1.70
CA THR A 32 8.24 -3.42 0.34
C THR A 32 6.99 -3.71 -0.46
N CYS A 33 6.50 -2.71 -1.15
CA CYS A 33 5.45 -2.84 -2.14
C CYS A 33 5.94 -2.33 -3.50
N ARG A 34 5.22 -2.72 -4.54
CA ARG A 34 5.43 -2.22 -5.89
C ARG A 34 4.17 -1.52 -6.33
N VAL A 35 4.34 -0.26 -6.75
CA VAL A 35 3.25 0.66 -7.03
C VAL A 35 3.21 0.95 -8.51
N ALA A 36 2.07 0.69 -9.12
CA ALA A 36 1.80 1.00 -10.52
C ALA A 36 0.95 2.26 -10.63
N THR A 37 1.39 3.18 -11.47
CA THR A 37 0.68 4.40 -11.82
C THR A 37 0.66 4.56 -13.33
N VAL A 38 -0.10 5.52 -13.82
CA VAL A 38 -0.19 5.78 -15.26
C VAL A 38 0.05 7.27 -15.53
N SER A 39 0.89 7.55 -16.52
CA SER A 39 1.17 8.93 -16.94
C SER A 39 0.05 9.45 -17.84
N PRO A 40 0.00 10.80 -18.09
CA PRO A 40 -1.04 11.40 -18.91
C PRO A 40 -1.15 10.84 -20.34
N ASP A 41 -0.03 10.34 -20.88
CA ASP A 41 0.00 9.71 -22.21
C ASP A 41 -0.34 8.21 -22.17
N GLY A 42 -0.77 7.69 -21.01
CA GLY A 42 -1.15 6.29 -20.85
C GLY A 42 0.00 5.34 -20.60
N ARG A 43 1.22 5.83 -20.43
CA ARG A 43 2.38 4.98 -20.15
C ARG A 43 2.34 4.48 -18.72
N PRO A 44 2.41 3.14 -18.51
CA PRO A 44 2.50 2.60 -17.16
C PRO A 44 3.88 2.86 -16.54
N HIS A 45 3.88 3.08 -15.22
CA HIS A 45 5.09 3.23 -14.44
C HIS A 45 4.98 2.35 -13.19
N VAL A 46 6.07 1.73 -12.77
CA VAL A 46 6.13 0.93 -11.56
C VAL A 46 7.38 1.30 -10.75
N GLY A 47 7.22 1.38 -9.44
CA GLY A 47 8.33 1.67 -8.53
C GLY A 47 8.14 0.93 -7.21
N ALA A 48 9.26 0.60 -6.56
CA ALA A 48 9.26 -0.08 -5.27
C ALA A 48 9.51 0.92 -4.15
N LEU A 49 8.79 0.77 -3.04
CA LEU A 49 9.01 1.57 -1.83
C LEU A 49 8.43 0.85 -0.61
N TRP A 50 8.77 1.34 0.57
CA TRP A 50 8.19 0.86 1.81
C TRP A 50 6.80 1.45 2.03
N PHE A 51 5.99 0.77 2.82
CA PHE A 51 4.61 1.17 3.08
C PHE A 51 4.22 0.88 4.53
N ALA A 52 3.06 1.38 4.91
CA ALA A 52 2.37 1.00 6.13
C ALA A 52 0.93 0.58 5.80
N TRP A 53 0.41 -0.37 6.56
CA TRP A 53 -0.97 -0.84 6.47
C TRP A 53 -1.63 -0.67 7.82
N ASP A 54 -2.76 0.03 7.86
CA ASP A 54 -3.45 0.35 9.13
C ASP A 54 -4.66 -0.55 9.42
N GLY A 55 -4.90 -1.55 8.56
CA GLY A 55 -6.06 -2.43 8.65
C GLY A 55 -7.15 -2.11 7.62
N THR A 56 -7.16 -0.91 7.07
CA THR A 56 -8.12 -0.48 6.04
C THR A 56 -7.47 0.19 4.85
N SER A 57 -6.37 0.86 5.05
CA SER A 57 -5.68 1.63 4.02
C SER A 57 -4.19 1.33 3.99
N LEU A 58 -3.64 1.36 2.78
CA LEU A 58 -2.21 1.31 2.55
C LEU A 58 -1.69 2.74 2.41
N TRP A 59 -0.61 3.02 3.13
CA TRP A 59 -0.01 4.34 3.20
C TRP A 59 1.37 4.33 2.59
N LEU A 60 1.62 5.28 1.68
CA LEU A 60 2.89 5.47 1.01
C LEU A 60 3.50 6.80 1.45
N TYR A 61 4.75 6.74 1.90
CA TYR A 61 5.55 7.94 2.15
C TYR A 61 6.40 8.17 0.91
N SER A 62 5.93 9.05 0.03
CA SER A 62 6.45 9.20 -1.32
C SER A 62 7.17 10.53 -1.52
N ILE A 63 8.27 10.51 -2.25
CA ILE A 63 8.95 11.74 -2.67
C ILE A 63 8.02 12.58 -3.54
N THR A 64 7.83 13.85 -3.19
CA THR A 64 6.89 14.74 -3.88
C THR A 64 7.34 15.13 -5.29
N ARG A 65 8.61 14.93 -5.61
CA ARG A 65 9.17 15.17 -6.94
C ARG A 65 9.27 13.90 -7.78
N SER A 66 8.74 12.77 -7.30
CA SER A 66 8.77 11.51 -8.05
C SER A 66 7.79 11.52 -9.22
N ARG A 67 8.05 10.65 -10.21
CA ARG A 67 7.10 10.39 -11.30
C ARG A 67 5.77 9.88 -10.76
N ARG A 68 5.80 8.98 -9.80
CA ARG A 68 4.61 8.46 -9.14
C ARG A 68 3.72 9.56 -8.58
N TRP A 69 4.33 10.53 -7.89
CA TRP A 69 3.60 11.67 -7.35
C TRP A 69 2.95 12.50 -8.46
N ALA A 70 3.71 12.82 -9.49
CA ALA A 70 3.23 13.59 -10.64
C ALA A 70 2.10 12.85 -11.38
N ASP A 71 2.25 11.55 -11.59
CA ASP A 71 1.23 10.72 -12.25
C ASP A 71 -0.07 10.74 -11.45
N LEU A 72 0.00 10.50 -10.14
CA LEU A 72 -1.18 10.42 -9.27
C LEU A 72 -1.91 11.75 -9.10
N ARG A 73 -1.23 12.86 -9.26
CA ARG A 73 -1.89 14.18 -9.26
C ARG A 73 -2.81 14.37 -10.45
N LYS A 74 -2.53 13.72 -11.56
CA LYS A 74 -3.31 13.83 -12.81
C LYS A 74 -4.29 12.68 -12.98
N ASP A 75 -3.89 11.48 -12.58
CA ASP A 75 -4.71 10.28 -12.63
C ASP A 75 -4.55 9.51 -11.31
N PRO A 76 -5.55 9.57 -10.42
CA PRO A 76 -5.40 8.98 -9.09
C PRO A 76 -5.48 7.46 -9.07
N ARG A 77 -5.73 6.80 -10.19
CA ARG A 77 -5.79 5.34 -10.24
C ARG A 77 -4.44 4.74 -9.87
N ILE A 78 -4.46 3.78 -8.97
CA ILE A 78 -3.26 3.18 -8.41
C ILE A 78 -3.50 1.68 -8.19
N SER A 79 -2.47 0.89 -8.44
CA SER A 79 -2.43 -0.52 -8.07
C SER A 79 -1.13 -0.80 -7.34
N VAL A 80 -1.23 -1.62 -6.29
CA VAL A 80 -0.09 -1.96 -5.45
C VAL A 80 -0.06 -3.47 -5.27
N VAL A 81 1.12 -4.06 -5.42
CA VAL A 81 1.34 -5.46 -5.10
C VAL A 81 2.38 -5.58 -3.98
N VAL A 82 2.08 -6.46 -3.03
CA VAL A 82 2.99 -6.89 -1.98
C VAL A 82 3.12 -8.40 -2.10
N ASP A 83 4.34 -8.90 -2.27
CA ASP A 83 4.55 -10.33 -2.49
C ASP A 83 5.76 -10.84 -1.73
N SER A 84 5.81 -12.17 -1.54
CA SER A 84 6.85 -12.86 -0.81
C SER A 84 7.00 -14.28 -1.33
N GLY A 85 8.19 -14.86 -1.10
CA GLY A 85 8.51 -16.24 -1.45
C GLY A 85 9.38 -16.35 -2.68
N GLU A 86 10.12 -17.45 -2.79
CA GLU A 86 11.00 -17.78 -3.92
C GLU A 86 10.53 -19.03 -4.64
N SER A 87 10.30 -20.11 -3.90
CA SER A 87 9.78 -21.35 -4.45
C SER A 87 8.28 -21.24 -4.73
N TYR A 88 7.83 -21.90 -5.77
CA TYR A 88 6.44 -21.83 -6.21
C TYR A 88 5.43 -22.12 -5.09
N ASP A 89 5.71 -23.12 -4.27
CA ASP A 89 4.86 -23.53 -3.14
C ASP A 89 4.93 -22.59 -1.93
N GLU A 90 5.77 -21.56 -1.99
CA GLU A 90 5.92 -20.54 -0.94
C GLU A 90 5.37 -19.17 -1.35
N LEU A 91 4.97 -19.00 -2.61
CA LEU A 91 4.55 -17.70 -3.13
C LEU A 91 3.28 -17.21 -2.45
N ARG A 92 3.35 -15.99 -1.95
CA ARG A 92 2.22 -15.28 -1.36
C ARG A 92 2.18 -13.86 -1.88
N GLY A 93 0.99 -13.32 -2.00
CA GLY A 93 0.88 -11.91 -2.38
C GLY A 93 -0.52 -11.35 -2.22
N VAL A 94 -0.57 -10.03 -2.22
CA VAL A 94 -1.80 -9.25 -2.18
C VAL A 94 -1.68 -8.12 -3.19
N GLU A 95 -2.69 -7.96 -4.03
CA GLU A 95 -2.83 -6.84 -4.94
C GLU A 95 -3.99 -5.96 -4.49
N LEU A 96 -3.70 -4.68 -4.31
CA LEU A 96 -4.67 -3.67 -3.89
C LEU A 96 -4.82 -2.64 -5.01
N SER A 97 -6.05 -2.31 -5.39
CA SER A 97 -6.33 -1.31 -6.41
C SER A 97 -7.38 -0.33 -5.93
N GLY A 98 -7.30 0.91 -6.39
CA GLY A 98 -8.24 1.96 -6.05
C GLY A 98 -7.75 3.32 -6.51
N SER A 99 -8.14 4.35 -5.77
CA SER A 99 -7.73 5.73 -6.02
C SER A 99 -6.84 6.25 -4.90
N ALA A 100 -5.77 6.94 -5.28
CA ALA A 100 -4.86 7.58 -4.35
C ALA A 100 -5.44 8.88 -3.82
N VAL A 101 -5.25 9.13 -2.53
CA VAL A 101 -5.64 10.39 -1.87
C VAL A 101 -4.40 10.97 -1.20
N PHE A 102 -4.09 12.24 -1.48
CA PHE A 102 -3.02 12.94 -0.80
C PHE A 102 -3.52 13.44 0.55
N VAL A 103 -2.76 13.19 1.61
CA VAL A 103 -3.14 13.55 2.98
C VAL A 103 -2.01 14.34 3.64
N GLY A 104 -2.35 15.49 4.21
CA GLY A 104 -1.41 16.40 4.85
C GLY A 104 -0.70 17.31 3.86
N GLU A 105 0.20 18.11 4.38
CA GLU A 105 1.02 19.03 3.55
C GLU A 105 2.05 18.25 2.74
N ALA A 106 2.46 18.83 1.62
CA ALA A 106 3.43 18.23 0.71
C ALA A 106 4.52 19.23 0.34
N PRO A 107 5.77 19.01 0.77
CA PRO A 107 6.24 17.90 1.61
C PRO A 107 5.74 17.99 3.05
N ARG A 108 5.76 16.85 3.72
CA ARG A 108 5.30 16.73 5.11
C ARG A 108 6.25 17.46 6.06
N THR A 109 5.71 18.34 6.89
CA THR A 109 6.50 19.12 7.87
C THR A 109 6.12 18.82 9.32
N GLY A 110 5.06 18.06 9.54
CA GLY A 110 4.61 17.72 10.90
C GLY A 110 3.49 18.61 11.42
N GLU A 111 2.79 19.33 10.56
CA GLU A 111 1.60 20.07 10.97
C GLU A 111 0.53 19.12 11.55
N PRO A 112 -0.27 19.55 12.55
CA PRO A 112 -1.31 18.70 13.10
C PRO A 112 -2.25 18.18 12.01
N CYS A 113 -2.35 16.85 11.90
CA CYS A 113 -3.21 16.18 10.94
C CYS A 113 -3.67 14.85 11.57
N PRO A 114 -4.90 14.80 12.12
CA PRO A 114 -5.38 13.59 12.80
C PRO A 114 -5.35 12.33 11.95
N GLU A 115 -5.60 12.45 10.63
CA GLU A 115 -5.58 11.31 9.72
C GLU A 115 -4.19 10.67 9.59
N LEU A 116 -3.13 11.41 9.89
CA LEU A 116 -1.76 10.92 9.81
C LEU A 116 -1.24 10.34 11.12
N ALA A 117 -1.99 10.42 12.21
CA ALA A 117 -1.55 9.93 13.51
C ALA A 117 -1.18 8.43 13.44
N GLU A 118 -2.02 7.60 12.83
CA GLU A 118 -1.76 6.16 12.75
C GLU A 118 -0.63 5.80 11.77
N PRO A 119 -0.62 6.27 10.51
CA PRO A 119 0.51 5.94 9.63
C PRO A 119 1.85 6.48 10.15
N GLU A 120 1.88 7.64 10.79
CA GLU A 120 3.11 8.18 11.36
C GLU A 120 3.54 7.49 12.66
N ARG A 121 2.70 6.68 13.25
CA ARG A 121 3.04 5.78 14.33
C ARG A 121 3.58 4.46 13.81
N ILE A 122 2.88 3.82 12.86
CA ILE A 122 3.21 2.46 12.44
C ILE A 122 4.35 2.40 11.42
N PHE A 123 4.46 3.36 10.52
CA PHE A 123 5.49 3.35 9.48
C PHE A 123 6.91 3.41 10.06
N PRO A 124 7.24 4.37 10.94
CA PRO A 124 8.59 4.44 11.49
C PRO A 124 8.90 3.27 12.42
N LEU A 125 7.93 2.79 13.16
CA LEU A 125 8.10 1.63 14.03
C LEU A 125 8.43 0.38 13.22
N LYS A 126 7.69 0.11 12.17
CA LYS A 126 7.88 -1.05 11.30
C LYS A 126 9.19 -0.99 10.51
N ASN A 127 9.50 0.17 9.94
CA ASN A 127 10.57 0.29 8.95
C ASN A 127 11.91 0.76 9.53
N PHE A 128 11.89 1.50 10.62
CA PHE A 128 13.09 2.04 11.26
C PHE A 128 13.27 1.60 12.72
N GLY A 129 12.25 1.01 13.33
CA GLY A 129 12.30 0.65 14.76
C GLY A 129 12.27 1.85 15.70
N ILE A 130 11.72 2.98 15.28
CA ILE A 130 11.63 4.21 16.07
C ILE A 130 10.18 4.65 16.23
N GLU A 131 9.92 5.46 17.28
CA GLU A 131 8.57 5.90 17.62
C GLU A 131 8.13 7.17 16.91
N GLU A 132 9.07 8.05 16.57
CA GLU A 132 8.78 9.33 15.93
C GLU A 132 9.04 9.27 14.41
N MET A 133 8.09 9.82 13.64
CA MET A 133 8.22 9.92 12.20
C MET A 133 9.22 11.02 11.82
N PRO A 134 10.29 10.69 11.10
CA PRO A 134 11.21 11.73 10.61
C PRO A 134 10.57 12.51 9.45
N HIS A 135 10.81 13.81 9.44
CA HIS A 135 10.37 14.69 8.36
C HIS A 135 11.61 15.22 7.63
N ASP A 136 11.77 14.86 6.35
CA ASP A 136 12.98 15.15 5.59
C ASP A 136 12.82 16.29 4.57
N GLY A 137 11.64 16.92 4.52
CA GLY A 137 11.35 17.98 3.56
C GLY A 137 11.21 17.50 2.11
N ARG A 138 11.13 16.19 1.89
CA ARG A 138 11.08 15.59 0.55
C ARG A 138 9.85 14.72 0.33
N HIS A 139 9.34 14.07 1.37
CA HIS A 139 8.28 13.08 1.32
C HIS A 139 6.96 13.63 1.82
N ALA A 140 5.87 13.06 1.33
CA ALA A 140 4.52 13.29 1.84
C ALA A 140 3.68 12.03 1.69
N TRP A 141 2.49 12.03 2.27
CA TRP A 141 1.66 10.84 2.40
C TRP A 141 0.63 10.71 1.29
N ILE A 142 0.51 9.48 0.80
CA ILE A 142 -0.54 9.03 -0.10
C ILE A 142 -1.28 7.89 0.59
N ARG A 143 -2.61 7.95 0.59
CA ARG A 143 -3.48 6.89 1.11
C ARG A 143 -4.16 6.16 -0.03
N LEU A 144 -4.11 4.84 0.00
CA LEU A 144 -4.92 3.97 -0.85
C LEU A 144 -5.87 3.18 0.05
N THR A 145 -7.16 3.51 -0.01
CA THR A 145 -8.20 2.66 0.54
C THR A 145 -8.68 1.78 -0.61
N PRO A 146 -8.38 0.48 -0.60
CA PRO A 146 -8.64 -0.35 -1.77
C PRO A 146 -10.12 -0.57 -2.01
N ASP A 147 -10.53 -0.52 -3.27
CA ASP A 147 -11.85 -0.96 -3.72
C ASP A 147 -11.80 -2.37 -4.31
N SER A 148 -10.60 -2.91 -4.52
CA SER A 148 -10.38 -4.27 -5.00
C SER A 148 -9.16 -4.87 -4.32
N VAL A 149 -9.31 -6.10 -3.82
CA VAL A 149 -8.23 -6.88 -3.21
C VAL A 149 -8.21 -8.26 -3.85
N VAL A 150 -7.03 -8.64 -4.36
CA VAL A 150 -6.76 -9.98 -4.89
C VAL A 150 -5.61 -10.55 -4.08
N SER A 151 -5.72 -11.80 -3.64
CA SER A 151 -4.68 -12.43 -2.84
C SER A 151 -4.40 -13.86 -3.29
N TRP A 152 -3.20 -14.34 -2.97
CA TRP A 152 -2.81 -15.71 -3.25
C TRP A 152 -1.83 -16.20 -2.19
N ASP A 153 -1.96 -17.46 -1.82
CA ASP A 153 -1.06 -18.15 -0.91
C ASP A 153 -0.91 -19.60 -1.38
N PHE A 154 0.15 -19.87 -2.11
CA PHE A 154 0.41 -21.20 -2.69
C PHE A 154 0.76 -22.24 -1.65
N ARG A 155 0.98 -21.85 -0.39
CA ARG A 155 1.15 -22.82 0.71
C ARG A 155 -0.15 -23.55 1.05
N LYS A 156 -1.29 -23.08 0.53
CA LYS A 156 -2.61 -23.68 0.75
C LYS A 156 -2.93 -24.85 -0.18
N ILE A 157 -2.06 -25.14 -1.12
CA ILE A 157 -2.23 -26.28 -2.04
C ILE A 157 -1.51 -27.49 -1.50
#